data_d8e166d77c2c93e3704dcaee4f03ebad
#
_entry.id   d8e166d77c2c93e3704dcaee4f03ebad
#
_cell.length_a   1.000
_cell.length_b   1.000
_cell.length_c   1.000
_cell.angle_alpha   90.00
_cell.angle_beta   90.00
_cell.angle_gamma   90.00
#
_symmetry.space_group_name_H-M   'P 1'
#
loop_
_entity.id
_entity.type
_entity.pdbx_description
1 polymer ?
#
loop_
_entity_poly.entity_id
_entity_poly.type
_entity_poly.pdbx_seq_one_letter_code
_entity_poly.pdbx_strand_id
1 'polypeptide(L)'
;MFVISVASCNQQKSSDYFITQFEKSEGTETPEYVDVINYYKELSKSYSEISFFEMGKTDAGLPLHLIVYNTDGKTQLNSIKNSKKNRVLINNGIHPGESDGIDASMLLLRDIVQNDSLKNKYQNTIISVIPIYNIGGSLNRNSHSRANQNGPKEYGFRGNARNFDLNRDFVKQDTKNAASFAQIFHVIDPDVFIDNHVSNGADYQYAISHLFTQHNKLGGSLGRFIETQMRPALESSMAIKNMPVTPYVNVWGGTPKEGWSQFYDSPRYSTGYSTLFNTLGMMVETHMLKPYDVRVNQTYELMLSVLDFIGDRSSDIKRVRKNAIHEILKKKTYPITFEINSKKEPSIIQFRGFKGEKIPSKVTNGKRLFYDKAKPYLEPVEYVNEFRPKKEINIPKAYILKKGWHRVLERLQNNNIKYSQFKSDTIFVVETLHVADYKTRKTAYEGHYLHYNTSVKKEFSAVTFSKGDIYIPTNQKGVRYVFETLEPEATDSFFNWNFFDTVLQQKEGYSSYVFEDVAEQILKENSSLNSIFRDKMISDKEFSKNPRAQLDFIYKRSLYYEKAHLLLPVYKVYK
;
A
#
# COMPACT_ATOMS: atom_id res chain seq x y z
N MET A 1 -10.17 -59.66 -37.11
CA MET A 1 -10.27 -58.21 -36.90
C MET A 1 -10.19 -57.97 -35.38
N PHE A 2 -8.99 -57.72 -34.87
CA PHE A 2 -8.77 -57.50 -33.44
C PHE A 2 -8.95 -56.01 -33.15
N VAL A 3 -9.93 -55.67 -32.32
CA VAL A 3 -10.13 -54.31 -31.84
C VAL A 3 -9.24 -54.15 -30.59
N ILE A 4 -8.18 -53.35 -30.71
CA ILE A 4 -7.35 -52.95 -29.58
C ILE A 4 -8.05 -51.76 -28.91
N SER A 5 -8.68 -51.98 -27.76
CA SER A 5 -9.15 -50.94 -26.88
C SER A 5 -7.95 -50.27 -26.19
N VAL A 6 -7.62 -49.06 -26.61
CA VAL A 6 -6.65 -48.24 -25.87
C VAL A 6 -7.40 -47.65 -24.65
N ALA A 7 -7.24 -48.28 -23.49
CA ALA A 7 -7.67 -47.70 -22.23
C ALA A 7 -6.74 -46.51 -21.88
N SER A 8 -7.24 -45.32 -22.03
CA SER A 8 -6.59 -44.11 -21.52
C SER A 8 -6.60 -44.17 -19.99
N CYS A 9 -5.50 -44.56 -19.39
CA CYS A 9 -5.30 -44.49 -17.94
C CYS A 9 -5.06 -43.03 -17.55
N ASN A 10 -6.11 -42.30 -17.24
CA ASN A 10 -6.01 -41.10 -16.46
C ASN A 10 -5.63 -41.53 -15.02
N GLN A 11 -4.33 -41.66 -14.76
CA GLN A 11 -3.84 -41.80 -13.38
C GLN A 11 -4.17 -40.52 -12.62
N GLN A 12 -5.25 -40.57 -11.85
CA GLN A 12 -5.49 -39.63 -10.75
C GLN A 12 -4.30 -39.77 -9.81
N LYS A 13 -3.35 -38.82 -9.84
CA LYS A 13 -2.20 -38.80 -8.93
C LYS A 13 -2.77 -38.82 -7.51
N SER A 14 -2.31 -39.76 -6.67
CA SER A 14 -2.76 -39.93 -5.29
C SER A 14 -2.60 -38.64 -4.49
N SER A 15 -3.42 -38.43 -3.46
CA SER A 15 -3.36 -37.28 -2.52
C SER A 15 -1.93 -37.05 -1.98
N ASP A 16 -1.15 -38.12 -1.86
CA ASP A 16 0.21 -38.12 -1.32
C ASP A 16 1.25 -37.39 -2.20
N TYR A 17 0.91 -37.05 -3.44
CA TYR A 17 1.89 -36.41 -4.35
C TYR A 17 2.13 -34.91 -4.06
N PHE A 18 1.16 -34.22 -3.40
CA PHE A 18 1.25 -32.80 -3.10
C PHE A 18 1.40 -32.48 -1.61
N ILE A 19 2.12 -33.36 -0.86
CA ILE A 19 2.46 -33.10 0.53
C ILE A 19 3.53 -32.00 0.56
N THR A 20 3.25 -30.93 1.31
CA THR A 20 4.14 -29.76 1.45
C THR A 20 5.29 -30.05 2.44
N GLN A 21 6.34 -29.20 2.45
CA GLN A 21 7.40 -29.28 3.45
C GLN A 21 6.87 -29.01 4.86
N PHE A 22 5.90 -28.13 4.99
CA PHE A 22 5.19 -27.88 6.25
C PHE A 22 4.57 -29.17 6.83
N GLU A 23 3.87 -29.94 6.00
CA GLU A 23 3.27 -31.22 6.42
C GLU A 23 4.33 -32.28 6.73
N LYS A 24 5.35 -32.43 5.88
CA LYS A 24 6.44 -33.40 6.08
C LYS A 24 7.23 -33.16 7.35
N SER A 25 7.32 -31.90 7.79
CA SER A 25 8.06 -31.48 8.98
C SER A 25 7.18 -31.38 10.23
N GLU A 26 5.93 -31.84 10.16
CA GLU A 26 4.95 -31.71 11.23
C GLU A 26 4.78 -30.26 11.72
N GLY A 27 4.74 -29.31 10.76
CA GLY A 27 4.51 -27.89 11.02
C GLY A 27 5.71 -27.10 11.52
N THR A 28 6.94 -27.60 11.35
CA THR A 28 8.15 -26.91 11.86
C THR A 28 8.99 -26.21 10.80
N GLU A 29 8.78 -26.50 9.52
CA GLU A 29 9.57 -25.95 8.41
C GLU A 29 8.66 -25.35 7.33
N THR A 30 9.20 -24.35 6.61
CA THR A 30 8.61 -23.78 5.39
C THR A 30 9.51 -24.13 4.20
N PRO A 31 8.96 -24.37 2.99
CA PRO A 31 9.73 -24.73 1.82
C PRO A 31 10.66 -23.59 1.36
N GLU A 32 11.69 -23.94 0.62
CA GLU A 32 12.53 -22.99 -0.09
C GLU A 32 11.78 -22.41 -1.31
N TYR A 33 12.26 -21.26 -1.82
CA TYR A 33 11.67 -20.62 -3.00
C TYR A 33 11.50 -21.56 -4.20
N VAL A 34 12.54 -22.35 -4.51
CA VAL A 34 12.52 -23.26 -5.65
C VAL A 34 11.45 -24.35 -5.49
N ASP A 35 11.26 -24.83 -4.26
CA ASP A 35 10.27 -25.88 -3.97
C ASP A 35 8.84 -25.35 -4.08
N VAL A 36 8.60 -24.11 -3.57
CA VAL A 36 7.31 -23.43 -3.74
C VAL A 36 6.95 -23.29 -5.22
N ILE A 37 7.89 -22.85 -6.05
CA ILE A 37 7.65 -22.64 -7.48
C ILE A 37 7.45 -23.97 -8.21
N ASN A 38 8.26 -24.99 -7.90
CA ASN A 38 8.09 -26.32 -8.49
C ASN A 38 6.76 -26.97 -8.10
N TYR A 39 6.35 -26.82 -6.83
CA TYR A 39 5.04 -27.29 -6.36
C TYR A 39 3.90 -26.71 -7.18
N TYR A 40 3.85 -25.40 -7.39
CA TYR A 40 2.80 -24.77 -8.16
C TYR A 40 2.88 -25.09 -9.67
N LYS A 41 4.07 -25.28 -10.21
CA LYS A 41 4.24 -25.77 -11.59
C LYS A 41 3.62 -27.16 -11.76
N GLU A 42 3.91 -28.07 -10.84
CA GLU A 42 3.35 -29.44 -10.90
C GLU A 42 1.83 -29.43 -10.64
N LEU A 43 1.36 -28.62 -9.68
CA LEU A 43 -0.08 -28.46 -9.43
C LEU A 43 -0.79 -27.96 -10.71
N SER A 44 -0.20 -27.01 -11.43
CA SER A 44 -0.77 -26.48 -12.66
C SER A 44 -0.75 -27.46 -13.84
N LYS A 45 0.17 -28.44 -13.85
CA LYS A 45 0.19 -29.52 -14.84
C LYS A 45 -0.86 -30.58 -14.54
N SER A 46 -1.12 -30.81 -13.24
CA SER A 46 -2.02 -31.88 -12.79
C SER A 46 -3.48 -31.48 -12.80
N TYR A 47 -3.80 -30.19 -12.65
CA TYR A 47 -5.19 -29.70 -12.56
C TYR A 47 -5.43 -28.60 -13.59
N SER A 48 -6.49 -28.79 -14.39
CA SER A 48 -6.89 -27.85 -15.44
C SER A 48 -7.35 -26.50 -14.88
N GLU A 49 -7.82 -26.47 -13.65
CA GLU A 49 -8.30 -25.27 -12.96
C GLU A 49 -7.18 -24.36 -12.48
N ILE A 50 -5.94 -24.84 -12.43
CA ILE A 50 -4.76 -24.07 -12.01
C ILE A 50 -3.97 -23.60 -13.21
N SER A 51 -3.72 -22.29 -13.27
CA SER A 51 -2.82 -21.65 -14.23
C SER A 51 -1.63 -21.05 -13.51
N PHE A 52 -0.44 -21.23 -14.09
CA PHE A 52 0.83 -20.69 -13.59
C PHE A 52 1.36 -19.64 -14.57
N PHE A 53 1.69 -18.45 -14.08
CA PHE A 53 2.21 -17.36 -14.91
C PHE A 53 3.51 -16.81 -14.33
N GLU A 54 4.46 -16.52 -15.22
CA GLU A 54 5.59 -15.66 -14.96
C GLU A 54 5.21 -14.25 -15.37
N MET A 55 5.21 -13.34 -14.40
CA MET A 55 4.87 -11.93 -14.57
C MET A 55 6.15 -11.09 -14.73
N GLY A 56 6.09 -9.79 -14.52
CA GLY A 56 7.28 -8.93 -14.63
C GLY A 56 8.45 -9.37 -13.72
N LYS A 57 9.63 -8.81 -13.95
CA LYS A 57 10.85 -9.13 -13.19
C LYS A 57 10.84 -8.52 -11.80
N THR A 58 11.59 -9.15 -10.89
CA THR A 58 11.93 -8.61 -9.56
C THR A 58 13.36 -8.05 -9.55
N ASP A 59 13.75 -7.38 -8.47
CA ASP A 59 15.13 -6.91 -8.30
C ASP A 59 16.15 -8.07 -8.12
N ALA A 60 15.66 -9.28 -7.81
CA ALA A 60 16.50 -10.48 -7.81
C ALA A 60 16.77 -11.03 -9.23
N GLY A 61 16.25 -10.39 -10.28
CA GLY A 61 16.39 -10.84 -11.66
C GLY A 61 15.42 -11.96 -12.08
N LEU A 62 14.73 -12.56 -11.14
CA LEU A 62 13.75 -13.65 -11.37
C LEU A 62 12.35 -13.06 -11.60
N PRO A 63 11.48 -13.77 -12.36
CA PRO A 63 10.11 -13.33 -12.59
C PRO A 63 9.26 -13.43 -11.31
N LEU A 64 8.36 -12.48 -11.11
CA LEU A 64 7.30 -12.61 -10.12
C LEU A 64 6.25 -13.59 -10.63
N HIS A 65 5.79 -14.52 -9.78
CA HIS A 65 4.86 -15.56 -10.18
C HIS A 65 3.43 -15.23 -9.74
N LEU A 66 2.47 -15.66 -10.57
CA LEU A 66 1.05 -15.57 -10.29
C LEU A 66 0.41 -16.93 -10.55
N ILE A 67 -0.28 -17.47 -9.55
CA ILE A 67 -1.06 -18.68 -9.63
C ILE A 67 -2.53 -18.31 -9.65
N VAL A 68 -3.29 -18.86 -10.58
CA VAL A 68 -4.72 -18.55 -10.71
C VAL A 68 -5.52 -19.83 -10.71
N TYR A 69 -6.42 -19.98 -9.74
CA TYR A 69 -7.47 -20.97 -9.70
C TYR A 69 -8.74 -20.44 -10.37
N ASN A 70 -9.30 -21.21 -11.29
CA ASN A 70 -10.57 -20.92 -11.95
C ASN A 70 -11.22 -22.22 -12.46
N THR A 71 -12.44 -22.51 -12.05
CA THR A 71 -13.18 -23.71 -12.48
C THR A 71 -13.54 -23.74 -13.96
N ASP A 72 -13.40 -22.62 -14.69
CA ASP A 72 -13.56 -22.60 -16.16
C ASP A 72 -12.37 -23.23 -16.90
N GLY A 73 -11.38 -23.76 -16.16
CA GLY A 73 -10.15 -24.35 -16.69
C GLY A 73 -9.03 -23.32 -16.86
N LYS A 74 -8.06 -23.62 -17.72
CA LYS A 74 -6.88 -22.76 -17.92
C LYS A 74 -7.27 -21.33 -18.25
N THR A 75 -6.78 -20.42 -17.43
CA THR A 75 -7.13 -19.00 -17.50
C THR A 75 -6.20 -18.27 -18.47
N GLN A 76 -6.77 -17.39 -19.28
CA GLN A 76 -6.03 -16.37 -20.01
C GLN A 76 -6.09 -15.06 -19.21
N LEU A 77 -4.96 -14.43 -18.92
CA LEU A 77 -4.88 -13.22 -18.09
C LEU A 77 -5.85 -12.11 -18.55
N ASN A 78 -5.96 -11.90 -19.86
CA ASN A 78 -6.84 -10.87 -20.40
C ASN A 78 -8.34 -11.15 -20.20
N SER A 79 -8.73 -12.40 -19.94
CA SER A 79 -10.13 -12.78 -19.71
C SER A 79 -10.60 -12.54 -18.27
N ILE A 80 -9.68 -12.44 -17.32
CA ILE A 80 -10.00 -12.30 -15.88
C ILE A 80 -10.87 -11.07 -15.62
N LYS A 81 -10.49 -9.92 -16.18
CA LYS A 81 -11.25 -8.66 -16.01
C LYS A 81 -12.67 -8.72 -16.51
N ASN A 82 -12.95 -9.53 -17.52
CA ASN A 82 -14.26 -9.66 -18.15
C ASN A 82 -15.12 -10.74 -17.47
N SER A 83 -14.54 -11.50 -16.56
CA SER A 83 -15.26 -12.52 -15.81
C SER A 83 -16.31 -11.91 -14.87
N LYS A 84 -17.48 -12.56 -14.78
CA LYS A 84 -18.53 -12.22 -13.81
C LYS A 84 -18.23 -12.78 -12.42
N LYS A 85 -17.24 -13.68 -12.28
CA LYS A 85 -16.83 -14.25 -11.00
C LYS A 85 -16.22 -13.19 -10.08
N ASN A 86 -16.23 -13.44 -8.78
CA ASN A 86 -15.46 -12.61 -7.85
C ASN A 86 -13.96 -12.87 -8.02
N ARG A 87 -13.15 -11.88 -7.70
CA ARG A 87 -11.70 -11.95 -7.88
C ARG A 87 -11.02 -11.66 -6.55
N VAL A 88 -10.25 -12.62 -6.10
CA VAL A 88 -9.43 -12.50 -4.90
C VAL A 88 -7.97 -12.51 -5.30
N LEU A 89 -7.19 -11.63 -4.73
CA LEU A 89 -5.73 -11.64 -4.81
C LEU A 89 -5.16 -11.86 -3.43
N ILE A 90 -4.40 -12.93 -3.26
CA ILE A 90 -3.67 -13.28 -2.03
C ILE A 90 -2.19 -13.02 -2.31
N ASN A 91 -1.57 -12.19 -1.47
CA ASN A 91 -0.15 -11.86 -1.56
C ASN A 91 0.58 -12.43 -0.36
N ASN A 92 1.69 -13.13 -0.62
CA ASN A 92 2.49 -13.77 0.43
C ASN A 92 3.95 -13.34 0.34
N GLY A 93 4.64 -13.38 1.45
CA GLY A 93 6.08 -13.22 1.51
C GLY A 93 6.57 -11.84 1.04
N ILE A 94 5.85 -10.76 1.35
CA ILE A 94 6.44 -9.40 1.29
C ILE A 94 7.69 -9.37 2.18
N HIS A 95 7.56 -9.96 3.36
CA HIS A 95 8.66 -10.27 4.25
C HIS A 95 8.79 -11.80 4.31
N PRO A 96 9.73 -12.41 3.60
CA PRO A 96 9.79 -13.87 3.50
C PRO A 96 10.10 -14.62 4.80
N GLY A 97 10.49 -13.89 5.86
CA GLY A 97 10.51 -14.42 7.21
C GLY A 97 9.11 -14.64 7.82
N GLU A 98 8.07 -14.14 7.17
CA GLU A 98 6.66 -14.23 7.50
C GLU A 98 6.00 -15.23 6.56
N SER A 99 6.37 -16.52 6.67
CA SER A 99 6.06 -17.56 5.69
C SER A 99 4.68 -18.20 5.85
N ASP A 100 3.91 -17.84 6.86
CA ASP A 100 2.64 -18.47 7.22
C ASP A 100 1.64 -18.50 6.04
N GLY A 101 1.52 -17.37 5.32
CA GLY A 101 0.66 -17.28 4.13
C GLY A 101 1.17 -18.09 2.93
N ILE A 102 2.50 -18.32 2.83
CA ILE A 102 3.10 -19.13 1.76
C ILE A 102 2.58 -20.56 1.90
N ASP A 103 2.80 -21.17 3.07
CA ASP A 103 2.39 -22.54 3.33
C ASP A 103 0.85 -22.69 3.32
N ALA A 104 0.13 -21.77 3.97
CA ALA A 104 -1.32 -21.80 3.99
C ALA A 104 -1.94 -21.70 2.57
N SER A 105 -1.34 -20.93 1.66
CA SER A 105 -1.81 -20.82 0.27
C SER A 105 -1.52 -22.07 -0.57
N MET A 106 -0.41 -22.77 -0.29
CA MET A 106 -0.10 -24.07 -0.92
C MET A 106 -1.14 -25.11 -0.55
N LEU A 107 -1.47 -25.22 0.75
CA LEU A 107 -2.54 -26.09 1.26
C LEU A 107 -3.89 -25.72 0.65
N LEU A 108 -4.25 -24.43 0.67
CA LEU A 108 -5.54 -23.94 0.18
C LEU A 108 -5.82 -24.33 -1.27
N LEU A 109 -4.89 -24.03 -2.18
CA LEU A 109 -5.11 -24.33 -3.60
C LEU A 109 -5.12 -25.83 -3.88
N ARG A 110 -4.25 -26.61 -3.20
CA ARG A 110 -4.30 -28.07 -3.27
C ARG A 110 -5.65 -28.62 -2.85
N ASP A 111 -6.11 -28.24 -1.67
CA ASP A 111 -7.33 -28.80 -1.07
C ASP A 111 -8.55 -28.42 -1.91
N ILE A 112 -8.61 -27.22 -2.44
CA ILE A 112 -9.70 -26.82 -3.36
C ILE A 112 -9.72 -27.69 -4.62
N VAL A 113 -8.58 -27.95 -5.26
CA VAL A 113 -8.56 -28.72 -6.51
C VAL A 113 -8.69 -30.24 -6.31
N GLN A 114 -8.43 -30.74 -5.09
CA GLN A 114 -8.59 -32.16 -4.75
C GLN A 114 -9.94 -32.49 -4.14
N ASN A 115 -10.71 -31.49 -3.73
CA ASN A 115 -12.00 -31.68 -3.07
C ASN A 115 -13.16 -31.09 -3.90
N ASP A 116 -13.98 -31.96 -4.48
CA ASP A 116 -15.10 -31.54 -5.33
C ASP A 116 -16.13 -30.68 -4.60
N SER A 117 -16.32 -30.86 -3.29
CA SER A 117 -17.20 -30.01 -2.48
C SER A 117 -16.66 -28.57 -2.42
N LEU A 118 -15.34 -28.39 -2.18
CA LEU A 118 -14.71 -27.08 -2.17
C LEU A 118 -14.67 -26.46 -3.58
N LYS A 119 -14.41 -27.26 -4.60
CA LYS A 119 -14.46 -26.83 -6.00
C LYS A 119 -15.83 -26.26 -6.36
N ASN A 120 -16.89 -26.97 -6.03
CA ASN A 120 -18.27 -26.52 -6.25
C ASN A 120 -18.60 -25.27 -5.42
N LYS A 121 -18.16 -25.22 -4.16
CA LYS A 121 -18.38 -24.08 -3.27
C LYS A 121 -17.77 -22.79 -3.83
N TYR A 122 -16.55 -22.86 -4.35
CA TYR A 122 -15.81 -21.69 -4.85
C TYR A 122 -15.85 -21.50 -6.37
N GLN A 123 -16.73 -22.19 -7.08
CA GLN A 123 -16.82 -22.15 -8.55
C GLN A 123 -17.04 -20.74 -9.14
N ASN A 124 -17.64 -19.83 -8.38
CA ASN A 124 -17.91 -18.44 -8.76
C ASN A 124 -16.82 -17.45 -8.29
N THR A 125 -15.65 -17.95 -7.89
CA THR A 125 -14.53 -17.12 -7.44
C THR A 125 -13.26 -17.50 -8.18
N ILE A 126 -12.58 -16.50 -8.74
CA ILE A 126 -11.22 -16.63 -9.25
C ILE A 126 -10.29 -16.30 -8.08
N ILE A 127 -9.45 -17.26 -7.70
CA ILE A 127 -8.47 -17.09 -6.61
C ILE A 127 -7.09 -16.94 -7.26
N SER A 128 -6.46 -15.79 -7.03
CA SER A 128 -5.14 -15.46 -7.55
C SER A 128 -4.17 -15.37 -6.38
N VAL A 129 -3.02 -16.03 -6.48
CA VAL A 129 -1.99 -16.08 -5.43
C VAL A 129 -0.67 -15.61 -5.99
N ILE A 130 -0.03 -14.66 -5.33
CA ILE A 130 1.39 -14.39 -5.47
C ILE A 130 2.09 -15.24 -4.40
N PRO A 131 2.81 -16.32 -4.79
CA PRO A 131 3.36 -17.27 -3.82
C PRO A 131 4.39 -16.64 -2.89
N ILE A 132 5.33 -15.88 -3.48
CA ILE A 132 6.40 -15.16 -2.78
C ILE A 132 6.65 -13.84 -3.51
N TYR A 133 6.26 -12.74 -2.90
CA TYR A 133 6.43 -11.40 -3.50
C TYR A 133 7.89 -10.93 -3.45
N ASN A 134 8.58 -11.12 -2.32
CA ASN A 134 9.98 -10.75 -2.13
C ASN A 134 10.89 -11.93 -2.38
N ILE A 135 11.14 -12.23 -3.66
CA ILE A 135 12.01 -13.34 -4.06
C ILE A 135 13.44 -13.15 -3.52
N GLY A 136 14.00 -11.94 -3.63
CA GLY A 136 15.36 -11.67 -3.16
C GLY A 136 15.54 -11.92 -1.66
N GLY A 137 14.55 -11.52 -0.86
CA GLY A 137 14.53 -11.81 0.56
C GLY A 137 14.34 -13.30 0.87
N SER A 138 13.55 -14.03 0.07
CA SER A 138 13.34 -15.47 0.26
C SER A 138 14.61 -16.29 -0.02
N LEU A 139 15.45 -15.83 -0.94
CA LEU A 139 16.75 -16.45 -1.24
C LEU A 139 17.81 -16.17 -0.15
N ASN A 140 17.62 -15.13 0.66
CA ASN A 140 18.47 -14.80 1.80
C ASN A 140 17.94 -15.47 3.07
N ARG A 141 18.05 -16.80 3.14
CA ARG A 141 17.46 -17.66 4.15
C ARG A 141 18.38 -17.83 5.36
N ASN A 142 17.79 -17.80 6.55
CA ASN A 142 18.50 -18.01 7.82
C ASN A 142 17.50 -18.36 8.95
N SER A 143 18.04 -18.67 10.16
CA SER A 143 17.28 -19.04 11.36
C SER A 143 17.22 -17.96 12.44
N HIS A 144 17.77 -16.76 12.21
CA HIS A 144 18.06 -15.80 13.28
C HIS A 144 17.68 -14.33 12.99
N SER A 145 17.34 -13.97 11.78
CA SER A 145 17.02 -12.57 11.45
C SER A 145 15.72 -12.05 12.09
N ARG A 146 14.89 -12.93 12.65
CA ARG A 146 13.68 -12.61 13.41
C ARG A 146 13.78 -13.17 14.84
N ALA A 147 14.55 -12.49 15.67
CA ALA A 147 14.98 -12.95 16.99
C ALA A 147 13.84 -13.39 17.94
N ASN A 148 12.63 -12.84 17.78
CA ASN A 148 11.50 -13.12 18.66
C ASN A 148 10.51 -14.14 18.08
N GLN A 149 10.70 -14.58 16.82
CA GLN A 149 9.72 -15.43 16.14
C GLN A 149 9.84 -16.89 16.53
N ASN A 150 8.71 -17.52 16.87
CA ASN A 150 8.61 -18.94 17.19
C ASN A 150 8.40 -19.76 15.91
N GLY A 151 9.47 -20.12 15.24
CA GLY A 151 9.47 -20.88 13.99
C GLY A 151 9.05 -20.06 12.76
N PRO A 152 9.15 -20.67 11.58
CA PRO A 152 9.75 -21.99 11.30
C PRO A 152 11.25 -22.04 11.57
N LYS A 153 11.91 -23.22 11.40
CA LYS A 153 13.35 -23.41 11.68
C LYS A 153 14.23 -22.45 10.89
N GLU A 154 13.91 -22.27 9.61
CA GLU A 154 14.59 -21.33 8.72
C GLU A 154 13.57 -20.56 7.87
N TYR A 155 13.90 -19.34 7.53
CA TYR A 155 13.01 -18.41 6.83
C TYR A 155 13.80 -17.34 6.10
N GLY A 156 13.16 -16.61 5.19
CA GLY A 156 13.79 -15.54 4.42
C GLY A 156 13.99 -14.24 5.22
N PHE A 157 14.61 -13.27 4.57
CA PHE A 157 14.94 -11.95 5.11
C PHE A 157 13.92 -10.90 4.69
N ARG A 158 13.73 -9.86 5.50
CA ARG A 158 12.75 -8.79 5.27
C ARG A 158 13.04 -7.94 4.03
N GLY A 159 14.28 -7.48 3.87
CA GLY A 159 14.70 -6.66 2.74
C GLY A 159 14.72 -7.46 1.43
N ASN A 160 14.42 -6.81 0.32
CA ASN A 160 14.56 -7.42 -1.00
C ASN A 160 16.02 -7.48 -1.45
N ALA A 161 16.31 -7.91 -2.68
CA ALA A 161 17.68 -7.98 -3.23
C ALA A 161 18.45 -6.64 -3.21
N ARG A 162 17.76 -5.51 -3.06
CA ARG A 162 18.31 -4.16 -2.90
C ARG A 162 18.09 -3.59 -1.50
N ASN A 163 17.71 -4.41 -0.52
CA ASN A 163 17.42 -4.05 0.86
C ASN A 163 16.24 -3.08 1.05
N PHE A 164 15.27 -3.05 0.13
CA PHE A 164 14.01 -2.33 0.33
C PHE A 164 13.00 -3.17 1.12
N ASP A 165 12.24 -2.52 2.00
CA ASP A 165 10.99 -3.06 2.54
C ASP A 165 9.88 -2.85 1.49
N LEU A 166 9.46 -3.94 0.84
CA LEU A 166 8.44 -3.87 -0.22
C LEU A 166 7.08 -3.40 0.28
N ASN A 167 6.79 -3.52 1.60
CA ASN A 167 5.59 -2.95 2.20
C ASN A 167 5.72 -1.44 2.50
N ARG A 168 6.65 -0.76 1.81
CA ARG A 168 6.81 0.70 1.77
C ARG A 168 6.89 1.21 0.33
N ASP A 169 6.75 0.32 -0.66
CA ASP A 169 7.06 0.64 -2.05
C ASP A 169 5.86 0.64 -3.01
N PHE A 170 4.65 0.35 -2.53
CA PHE A 170 3.47 0.19 -3.39
C PHE A 170 3.16 1.42 -4.25
N VAL A 171 3.34 2.63 -3.73
CA VAL A 171 3.05 3.87 -4.47
C VAL A 171 4.26 4.38 -5.24
N LYS A 172 5.44 4.43 -4.60
CA LYS A 172 6.63 5.05 -5.22
C LYS A 172 7.29 4.16 -6.27
N GLN A 173 7.11 2.82 -6.15
CA GLN A 173 7.56 1.82 -7.13
C GLN A 173 9.02 2.00 -7.57
N ASP A 174 9.93 2.05 -6.61
CA ASP A 174 11.37 2.14 -6.86
C ASP A 174 11.99 0.79 -7.19
N THR A 175 11.27 -0.29 -6.88
CA THR A 175 11.68 -1.66 -7.14
C THR A 175 10.96 -2.25 -8.34
N LYS A 176 11.62 -3.18 -9.04
CA LYS A 176 10.97 -3.97 -10.09
C LYS A 176 9.84 -4.83 -9.51
N ASN A 177 9.98 -5.26 -8.25
CA ASN A 177 8.93 -5.99 -7.54
C ASN A 177 7.62 -5.20 -7.53
N ALA A 178 7.65 -3.93 -7.11
CA ALA A 178 6.45 -3.11 -7.01
C ALA A 178 5.82 -2.82 -8.38
N ALA A 179 6.62 -2.59 -9.42
CA ALA A 179 6.12 -2.44 -10.79
C ALA A 179 5.43 -3.72 -11.28
N SER A 180 6.02 -4.90 -11.04
CA SER A 180 5.45 -6.19 -11.41
C SER A 180 4.19 -6.52 -10.61
N PHE A 181 4.15 -6.17 -9.31
CA PHE A 181 2.95 -6.28 -8.48
C PHE A 181 1.81 -5.42 -9.04
N ALA A 182 2.08 -4.18 -9.40
CA ALA A 182 1.07 -3.29 -9.98
C ALA A 182 0.47 -3.88 -11.27
N GLN A 183 1.28 -4.47 -12.14
CA GLN A 183 0.78 -5.18 -13.33
C GLN A 183 -0.16 -6.33 -12.95
N ILE A 184 0.21 -7.17 -12.00
CA ILE A 184 -0.64 -8.25 -11.49
C ILE A 184 -1.94 -7.68 -10.92
N PHE A 185 -1.85 -6.71 -10.02
CA PHE A 185 -3.00 -6.10 -9.36
C PHE A 185 -4.00 -5.54 -10.37
N HIS A 186 -3.53 -4.85 -11.41
CA HIS A 186 -4.40 -4.28 -12.45
C HIS A 186 -4.89 -5.27 -13.50
N VAL A 187 -4.20 -6.39 -13.69
CA VAL A 187 -4.71 -7.49 -14.53
C VAL A 187 -5.82 -8.24 -13.81
N ILE A 188 -5.64 -8.54 -12.53
CA ILE A 188 -6.65 -9.22 -11.70
C ILE A 188 -7.81 -8.29 -11.39
N ASP A 189 -7.55 -7.02 -11.06
CA ASP A 189 -8.54 -6.05 -10.57
C ASP A 189 -9.37 -6.64 -9.41
N PRO A 190 -8.72 -7.00 -8.28
CA PRO A 190 -9.32 -7.82 -7.24
C PRO A 190 -10.50 -7.11 -6.56
N ASP A 191 -11.53 -7.87 -6.25
CA ASP A 191 -12.65 -7.43 -5.40
C ASP A 191 -12.22 -7.43 -3.95
N VAL A 192 -11.43 -8.45 -3.55
CA VAL A 192 -10.82 -8.58 -2.24
C VAL A 192 -9.31 -8.81 -2.40
N PHE A 193 -8.52 -8.14 -1.57
CA PHE A 193 -7.08 -8.29 -1.50
C PHE A 193 -6.69 -8.74 -0.09
N ILE A 194 -5.94 -9.83 0.01
CA ILE A 194 -5.40 -10.38 1.26
C ILE A 194 -3.89 -10.28 1.20
N ASP A 195 -3.27 -9.69 2.22
CA ASP A 195 -1.83 -9.61 2.37
C ASP A 195 -1.41 -10.28 3.68
N ASN A 196 -0.66 -11.38 3.59
CA ASN A 196 -0.30 -12.21 4.73
C ASN A 196 1.03 -11.79 5.36
N HIS A 197 1.00 -11.51 6.66
CA HIS A 197 2.09 -11.02 7.48
C HIS A 197 2.21 -11.73 8.84
N VAL A 198 3.28 -11.41 9.58
CA VAL A 198 3.50 -11.83 10.97
C VAL A 198 3.86 -10.61 11.81
N SER A 199 3.02 -10.29 12.78
CA SER A 199 3.19 -9.15 13.68
C SER A 199 4.21 -9.41 14.79
N ASN A 200 4.82 -8.34 15.27
CA ASN A 200 5.58 -8.25 16.51
C ASN A 200 4.83 -7.33 17.49
N GLY A 201 5.30 -7.20 18.72
CA GLY A 201 4.78 -6.25 19.71
C GLY A 201 4.28 -6.92 20.98
N ALA A 202 3.13 -6.45 21.51
CA ALA A 202 2.52 -6.96 22.72
C ALA A 202 2.15 -8.45 22.62
N ASP A 203 2.23 -9.21 23.73
CA ASP A 203 1.75 -10.60 23.79
C ASP A 203 0.28 -10.63 24.21
N TYR A 204 -0.49 -11.53 23.57
CA TYR A 204 -1.92 -11.75 23.79
C TYR A 204 -2.33 -13.18 23.38
N GLN A 205 -3.61 -13.55 23.59
CA GLN A 205 -4.04 -14.93 23.37
C GLN A 205 -4.35 -15.28 21.92
N TYR A 206 -4.65 -14.31 21.06
CA TYR A 206 -4.97 -14.54 19.65
C TYR A 206 -3.75 -15.01 18.86
N ALA A 207 -3.95 -15.87 17.87
CA ALA A 207 -2.90 -16.21 16.92
C ALA A 207 -2.91 -15.28 15.69
N ILE A 208 -4.06 -14.69 15.38
CA ILE A 208 -4.22 -13.72 14.28
C ILE A 208 -4.79 -12.41 14.79
N SER A 209 -4.21 -11.31 14.34
CA SER A 209 -4.83 -10.00 14.27
C SER A 209 -5.01 -9.58 12.81
N HIS A 210 -5.93 -8.65 12.55
CA HIS A 210 -6.24 -8.18 11.20
C HIS A 210 -6.24 -6.67 11.11
N LEU A 211 -5.81 -6.15 9.96
CA LEU A 211 -5.93 -4.75 9.61
C LEU A 211 -6.69 -4.64 8.28
N PHE A 212 -7.96 -4.26 8.35
CA PHE A 212 -8.71 -3.92 7.15
C PHE A 212 -8.31 -2.54 6.64
N THR A 213 -8.41 -2.33 5.32
CA THR A 213 -8.40 -1.00 4.72
C THR A 213 -9.24 -0.05 5.58
N GLN A 214 -8.67 1.09 5.95
CA GLN A 214 -9.29 2.02 6.89
C GLN A 214 -10.64 2.54 6.31
N HIS A 215 -11.73 2.25 7.01
CA HIS A 215 -13.09 2.39 6.50
C HIS A 215 -13.49 3.85 6.22
N ASN A 216 -13.05 4.83 7.02
CA ASN A 216 -13.34 6.24 6.77
C ASN A 216 -12.57 6.77 5.54
N LYS A 217 -11.33 6.30 5.31
CA LYS A 217 -10.54 6.61 4.12
C LYS A 217 -11.19 6.04 2.87
N LEU A 218 -11.60 4.78 2.92
CA LEU A 218 -12.33 4.13 1.84
C LEU A 218 -13.66 4.86 1.59
N GLY A 219 -14.36 5.21 2.67
CA GLY A 219 -15.55 6.05 2.69
C GLY A 219 -16.77 5.46 1.99
N GLY A 220 -17.86 6.20 2.02
CA GLY A 220 -19.08 5.87 1.28
C GLY A 220 -19.69 4.49 1.59
N SER A 221 -20.25 3.87 0.57
CA SER A 221 -20.85 2.53 0.66
C SER A 221 -19.82 1.45 0.94
N LEU A 222 -18.63 1.57 0.37
CA LEU A 222 -17.57 0.56 0.48
C LEU A 222 -16.96 0.55 1.89
N GLY A 223 -16.68 1.73 2.47
CA GLY A 223 -16.17 1.83 3.84
C GLY A 223 -17.17 1.29 4.86
N ARG A 224 -18.46 1.62 4.72
CA ARG A 224 -19.53 1.05 5.56
C ARG A 224 -19.60 -0.47 5.44
N PHE A 225 -19.47 -1.01 4.22
CA PHE A 225 -19.54 -2.45 4.00
C PHE A 225 -18.41 -3.21 4.72
N ILE A 226 -17.17 -2.69 4.70
CA ILE A 226 -16.08 -3.27 5.48
C ILE A 226 -16.41 -3.26 6.97
N GLU A 227 -16.77 -2.11 7.51
CA GLU A 227 -16.91 -1.91 8.95
C GLU A 227 -18.12 -2.64 9.53
N THR A 228 -19.26 -2.66 8.82
CA THR A 228 -20.51 -3.19 9.37
C THR A 228 -20.87 -4.59 8.90
N GLN A 229 -20.21 -5.13 7.87
CA GLN A 229 -20.53 -6.45 7.32
C GLN A 229 -19.32 -7.37 7.22
N MET A 230 -18.25 -6.97 6.51
CA MET A 230 -17.13 -7.87 6.25
C MET A 230 -16.34 -8.18 7.52
N ARG A 231 -15.88 -7.18 8.26
CA ARG A 231 -15.13 -7.36 9.50
C ARG A 231 -15.90 -8.19 10.54
N PRO A 232 -17.14 -7.83 10.92
CA PRO A 232 -17.88 -8.61 11.92
C PRO A 232 -18.18 -10.05 11.48
N ALA A 233 -18.46 -10.29 10.19
CA ALA A 233 -18.71 -11.62 9.66
C ALA A 233 -17.46 -12.52 9.77
N LEU A 234 -16.28 -12.00 9.43
CA LEU A 234 -15.02 -12.73 9.53
C LEU A 234 -14.61 -12.98 10.99
N GLU A 235 -14.74 -11.98 11.87
CA GLU A 235 -14.51 -12.15 13.30
C GLU A 235 -15.42 -13.24 13.89
N SER A 236 -16.70 -13.23 13.54
CA SER A 236 -17.69 -14.25 13.97
C SER A 236 -17.35 -15.63 13.40
N SER A 237 -17.04 -15.74 12.10
CA SER A 237 -16.69 -17.01 11.46
C SER A 237 -15.50 -17.68 12.14
N MET A 238 -14.44 -16.90 12.43
CA MET A 238 -13.27 -17.42 13.12
C MET A 238 -13.54 -17.78 14.59
N ALA A 239 -14.41 -17.02 15.27
CA ALA A 239 -14.81 -17.32 16.64
C ALA A 239 -15.59 -18.65 16.75
N ILE A 240 -16.48 -18.93 15.79
CA ILE A 240 -17.23 -20.21 15.70
C ILE A 240 -16.28 -21.40 15.54
N LYS A 241 -15.16 -21.20 14.82
CA LYS A 241 -14.10 -22.22 14.67
C LYS A 241 -13.19 -22.35 15.89
N ASN A 242 -13.46 -21.67 16.99
CA ASN A 242 -12.57 -21.54 18.17
C ASN A 242 -11.19 -20.93 17.85
N MET A 243 -11.13 -20.11 16.83
CA MET A 243 -9.93 -19.39 16.37
C MET A 243 -10.19 -17.87 16.36
N PRO A 244 -10.55 -17.25 17.51
CA PRO A 244 -10.93 -15.85 17.52
C PRO A 244 -9.79 -14.97 17.02
N VAL A 245 -10.15 -13.90 16.33
CA VAL A 245 -9.23 -12.88 15.79
C VAL A 245 -9.52 -11.52 16.43
N THR A 246 -8.59 -10.56 16.31
CA THR A 246 -8.72 -9.23 16.88
C THR A 246 -8.19 -8.18 15.89
N PRO A 247 -8.62 -6.91 15.96
CA PRO A 247 -7.94 -5.84 15.26
C PRO A 247 -6.44 -5.79 15.58
N TYR A 248 -5.62 -5.39 14.61
CA TYR A 248 -4.17 -5.30 14.76
C TYR A 248 -3.78 -4.51 16.02
N VAL A 249 -3.03 -5.17 16.89
CA VAL A 249 -2.65 -4.63 18.20
C VAL A 249 -1.42 -3.73 18.07
N ASN A 250 -1.67 -2.47 17.76
CA ASN A 250 -0.63 -1.46 17.57
C ASN A 250 -0.11 -0.93 18.92
N VAL A 251 0.44 -1.82 19.76
CA VAL A 251 0.93 -1.51 21.11
C VAL A 251 2.40 -1.91 21.24
N TRP A 252 3.25 -0.92 21.58
CA TRP A 252 4.69 -1.08 21.69
C TRP A 252 5.18 -0.58 23.05
N GLY A 253 5.83 -1.47 23.84
CA GLY A 253 6.39 -1.12 25.14
C GLY A 253 5.38 -0.90 26.29
N GLY A 254 4.08 -1.04 26.01
CA GLY A 254 2.96 -1.01 26.93
C GLY A 254 2.12 -2.28 26.89
N THR A 255 0.95 -2.26 27.53
CA THR A 255 -0.01 -3.38 27.51
C THR A 255 -1.27 -3.00 26.73
N PRO A 256 -1.90 -3.96 26.00
CA PRO A 256 -3.15 -3.70 25.29
C PRO A 256 -4.33 -3.30 26.19
N LYS A 257 -4.24 -3.55 27.49
CA LYS A 257 -5.28 -3.20 28.48
C LYS A 257 -5.58 -1.69 28.49
N GLU A 258 -4.61 -0.85 28.13
CA GLU A 258 -4.76 0.61 28.08
C GLU A 258 -5.46 1.11 26.82
N GLY A 259 -5.85 0.20 25.93
CA GLY A 259 -6.43 0.54 24.62
C GLY A 259 -5.38 0.92 23.59
N TRP A 260 -5.81 0.99 22.32
CA TRP A 260 -4.94 1.45 21.22
C TRP A 260 -5.74 2.01 20.05
N SER A 261 -5.06 2.74 19.17
CA SER A 261 -5.63 3.20 17.91
C SER A 261 -5.27 2.28 16.75
N GLN A 262 -6.17 2.17 15.78
CA GLN A 262 -5.90 1.51 14.52
C GLN A 262 -4.65 2.13 13.86
N PHE A 263 -3.77 1.29 13.36
CA PHE A 263 -2.72 1.73 12.48
C PHE A 263 -3.33 2.32 11.20
N TYR A 264 -2.95 3.56 10.86
CA TYR A 264 -3.41 4.20 9.63
C TYR A 264 -2.52 3.80 8.46
N ASP A 265 -3.05 2.96 7.58
CA ASP A 265 -2.38 2.47 6.38
C ASP A 265 -2.39 3.54 5.27
N SER A 266 -1.31 4.28 5.14
CA SER A 266 -1.12 5.21 4.02
C SER A 266 -0.83 4.44 2.70
N PRO A 267 -0.89 5.09 1.53
CA PRO A 267 -0.73 4.42 0.23
C PRO A 267 0.57 3.65 0.01
N ARG A 268 1.63 3.92 0.80
CA ARG A 268 2.89 3.15 0.72
C ARG A 268 2.74 1.70 1.14
N TYR A 269 1.73 1.39 1.97
CA TYR A 269 1.40 0.05 2.45
C TYR A 269 0.43 -0.66 1.51
N SER A 270 0.40 -1.99 1.56
CA SER A 270 -0.41 -2.83 0.69
C SER A 270 -1.91 -2.53 0.76
N THR A 271 -2.49 -2.44 1.96
CA THR A 271 -3.91 -2.14 2.17
C THR A 271 -4.24 -0.68 1.87
N GLY A 272 -3.32 0.24 2.17
CA GLY A 272 -3.44 1.64 1.77
C GLY A 272 -3.42 1.84 0.26
N TYR A 273 -2.60 1.07 -0.47
CA TYR A 273 -2.57 1.06 -1.92
C TYR A 273 -3.86 0.49 -2.52
N SER A 274 -4.36 -0.64 -2.01
CA SER A 274 -5.59 -1.26 -2.50
C SER A 274 -6.82 -0.33 -2.36
N THR A 275 -6.82 0.55 -1.35
CA THR A 275 -7.82 1.62 -1.17
C THR A 275 -7.92 2.52 -2.40
N LEU A 276 -6.79 2.83 -3.04
CA LEU A 276 -6.74 3.76 -4.18
C LEU A 276 -7.53 3.24 -5.40
N PHE A 277 -7.80 1.93 -5.43
CA PHE A 277 -8.52 1.26 -6.50
C PHE A 277 -9.87 0.67 -6.06
N ASN A 278 -10.38 1.12 -4.89
CA ASN A 278 -11.67 0.68 -4.34
C ASN A 278 -11.74 -0.84 -4.15
N THR A 279 -10.65 -1.46 -3.71
CA THR A 279 -10.55 -2.87 -3.37
C THR A 279 -10.72 -3.05 -1.87
N LEU A 280 -11.47 -4.07 -1.45
CA LEU A 280 -11.61 -4.47 -0.05
C LEU A 280 -10.29 -5.13 0.38
N GLY A 281 -9.44 -4.40 1.09
CA GLY A 281 -8.12 -4.89 1.52
C GLY A 281 -8.14 -5.40 2.95
N MET A 282 -7.39 -6.47 3.20
CA MET A 282 -7.12 -6.99 4.54
C MET A 282 -5.66 -7.43 4.64
N MET A 283 -4.97 -6.93 5.64
CA MET A 283 -3.69 -7.44 6.10
C MET A 283 -3.96 -8.45 7.22
N VAL A 284 -3.46 -9.67 7.06
CA VAL A 284 -3.50 -10.72 8.06
C VAL A 284 -2.18 -10.67 8.82
N GLU A 285 -2.25 -10.54 10.13
CA GLU A 285 -1.06 -10.42 10.99
C GLU A 285 -1.08 -11.56 12.02
N THR A 286 -0.41 -12.67 11.69
CA THR A 286 -0.23 -13.72 12.69
C THR A 286 0.76 -13.27 13.75
N HIS A 287 0.62 -13.79 14.98
CA HIS A 287 1.47 -13.36 16.10
C HIS A 287 2.74 -14.20 16.18
N MET A 288 3.92 -13.56 16.04
CA MET A 288 5.21 -14.26 15.97
C MET A 288 5.56 -15.14 17.18
N LEU A 289 4.96 -14.89 18.35
CA LEU A 289 5.19 -15.70 19.56
C LEU A 289 4.38 -17.00 19.60
N LYS A 290 3.44 -17.19 18.66
CA LYS A 290 2.65 -18.44 18.58
C LYS A 290 3.42 -19.49 17.76
N PRO A 291 3.18 -20.79 18.03
CA PRO A 291 3.79 -21.87 17.25
C PRO A 291 3.50 -21.73 15.75
N TYR A 292 4.42 -22.14 14.91
CA TYR A 292 4.34 -21.96 13.46
C TYR A 292 3.14 -22.71 12.85
N ASP A 293 2.93 -23.95 13.26
CA ASP A 293 1.78 -24.77 12.84
C ASP A 293 0.44 -24.10 13.15
N VAL A 294 0.30 -23.52 14.35
CA VAL A 294 -0.92 -22.78 14.75
C VAL A 294 -1.14 -21.58 13.84
N ARG A 295 -0.07 -20.83 13.51
CA ARG A 295 -0.17 -19.64 12.64
C ARG A 295 -0.56 -20.01 11.22
N VAL A 296 0.05 -21.02 10.62
CA VAL A 296 -0.26 -21.50 9.27
C VAL A 296 -1.69 -22.01 9.19
N ASN A 297 -2.11 -22.89 10.13
CA ASN A 297 -3.46 -23.46 10.14
C ASN A 297 -4.54 -22.38 10.33
N GLN A 298 -4.33 -21.41 11.20
CA GLN A 298 -5.30 -20.32 11.37
C GLN A 298 -5.33 -19.37 10.17
N THR A 299 -4.21 -19.14 9.49
CA THR A 299 -4.18 -18.38 8.24
C THR A 299 -4.98 -19.09 7.14
N TYR A 300 -4.83 -20.40 7.01
CA TYR A 300 -5.61 -21.23 6.10
C TYR A 300 -7.12 -21.11 6.37
N GLU A 301 -7.54 -21.27 7.63
CA GLU A 301 -8.94 -21.18 8.04
C GLU A 301 -9.52 -19.77 7.86
N LEU A 302 -8.73 -18.73 8.07
CA LEU A 302 -9.14 -17.36 7.79
C LEU A 302 -9.34 -17.12 6.28
N MET A 303 -8.43 -17.63 5.43
CA MET A 303 -8.61 -17.53 3.97
C MET A 303 -9.87 -18.26 3.50
N LEU A 304 -10.18 -19.45 4.04
CA LEU A 304 -11.45 -20.13 3.78
C LEU A 304 -12.65 -19.27 4.21
N SER A 305 -12.59 -18.67 5.40
CA SER A 305 -13.67 -17.79 5.90
C SER A 305 -13.88 -16.56 5.01
N VAL A 306 -12.79 -15.99 4.45
CA VAL A 306 -12.88 -14.90 3.47
C VAL A 306 -13.53 -15.38 2.17
N LEU A 307 -13.17 -16.56 1.66
CA LEU A 307 -13.76 -17.12 0.44
C LEU A 307 -15.25 -17.43 0.64
N ASP A 308 -15.65 -17.94 1.80
CA ASP A 308 -17.04 -18.17 2.18
C ASP A 308 -17.82 -16.85 2.16
N PHE A 309 -17.32 -15.83 2.85
CA PHE A 309 -17.93 -14.49 2.85
C PHE A 309 -18.09 -13.92 1.44
N ILE A 310 -17.08 -14.08 0.59
CA ILE A 310 -17.13 -13.60 -0.80
C ILE A 310 -18.21 -14.35 -1.60
N GLY A 311 -18.34 -15.65 -1.42
CA GLY A 311 -19.39 -16.46 -2.04
C GLY A 311 -20.78 -15.98 -1.65
N ASP A 312 -21.02 -15.81 -0.35
CA ASP A 312 -22.30 -15.40 0.23
C ASP A 312 -22.69 -13.96 -0.13
N ARG A 313 -21.70 -13.07 -0.31
CA ARG A 313 -21.90 -11.62 -0.53
C ARG A 313 -21.45 -11.14 -1.91
N SER A 314 -21.33 -12.03 -2.87
CA SER A 314 -20.83 -11.75 -4.22
C SER A 314 -21.49 -10.53 -4.88
N SER A 315 -22.82 -10.48 -4.91
CA SER A 315 -23.58 -9.37 -5.51
C SER A 315 -23.38 -8.05 -4.77
N ASP A 316 -23.32 -8.09 -3.44
CA ASP A 316 -23.10 -6.92 -2.59
C ASP A 316 -21.71 -6.32 -2.82
N ILE A 317 -20.67 -7.14 -2.84
CA ILE A 317 -19.28 -6.71 -3.10
C ILE A 317 -19.18 -5.98 -4.42
N LYS A 318 -19.73 -6.56 -5.50
CA LYS A 318 -19.73 -5.93 -6.83
C LYS A 318 -20.51 -4.61 -6.83
N ARG A 319 -21.66 -4.57 -6.16
CA ARG A 319 -22.50 -3.38 -6.07
C ARG A 319 -21.78 -2.25 -5.32
N VAL A 320 -21.20 -2.53 -4.13
CA VAL A 320 -20.53 -1.49 -3.34
C VAL A 320 -19.26 -0.98 -4.01
N ARG A 321 -18.47 -1.84 -4.69
CA ARG A 321 -17.31 -1.40 -5.48
C ARG A 321 -17.72 -0.48 -6.64
N LYS A 322 -18.76 -0.86 -7.39
CA LYS A 322 -19.31 -0.03 -8.47
C LYS A 322 -19.79 1.32 -7.95
N ASN A 323 -20.52 1.32 -6.83
CA ASN A 323 -21.04 2.54 -6.21
C ASN A 323 -19.91 3.45 -5.73
N ALA A 324 -18.84 2.90 -5.13
CA ALA A 324 -17.70 3.68 -4.64
C ALA A 324 -17.05 4.53 -5.74
N ILE A 325 -16.92 3.99 -6.95
CA ILE A 325 -16.39 4.74 -8.10
C ILE A 325 -17.33 5.90 -8.44
N HIS A 326 -18.63 5.65 -8.54
CA HIS A 326 -19.62 6.71 -8.83
C HIS A 326 -19.70 7.77 -7.74
N GLU A 327 -19.58 7.35 -6.47
CA GLU A 327 -19.59 8.27 -5.32
C GLU A 327 -18.40 9.24 -5.36
N ILE A 328 -17.20 8.75 -5.72
CA ILE A 328 -16.00 9.60 -5.82
C ILE A 328 -16.13 10.60 -6.97
N LEU A 329 -16.59 10.15 -8.13
CA LEU A 329 -16.71 11.00 -9.32
C LEU A 329 -17.76 12.10 -9.17
N LYS A 330 -18.69 11.97 -8.22
CA LYS A 330 -19.70 12.99 -7.89
C LYS A 330 -19.27 13.99 -6.82
N LYS A 331 -18.16 13.73 -6.10
CA LYS A 331 -17.67 14.62 -5.05
C LYS A 331 -17.06 15.90 -5.63
N LYS A 332 -17.16 16.99 -4.87
CA LYS A 332 -16.48 18.26 -5.17
C LYS A 332 -15.09 18.32 -4.51
N THR A 333 -14.93 17.64 -3.38
CA THR A 333 -13.69 17.59 -2.61
C THR A 333 -13.22 16.17 -2.39
N TYR A 334 -11.91 16.00 -2.17
CA TYR A 334 -11.29 14.71 -1.82
C TYR A 334 -10.31 14.89 -0.65
N PRO A 335 -10.42 14.07 0.41
CA PRO A 335 -9.48 14.12 1.54
C PRO A 335 -8.16 13.44 1.17
N ILE A 336 -7.05 14.18 1.31
CA ILE A 336 -5.69 13.71 1.05
C ILE A 336 -4.89 13.36 2.31
N THR A 337 -5.37 13.79 3.48
CA THR A 337 -4.82 13.38 4.79
C THR A 337 -5.93 13.18 5.80
N PHE A 338 -5.67 12.31 6.78
CA PHE A 338 -6.62 11.97 7.84
C PHE A 338 -5.97 12.10 9.21
N GLU A 339 -6.79 12.26 10.24
CA GLU A 339 -6.40 12.22 11.65
C GLU A 339 -7.47 11.48 12.45
N ILE A 340 -7.11 11.04 13.67
CA ILE A 340 -8.08 10.42 14.60
C ILE A 340 -9.22 11.40 14.86
N ASN A 341 -10.45 10.89 14.83
CA ASN A 341 -11.64 11.67 15.11
C ASN A 341 -11.93 11.68 16.62
N SER A 342 -11.31 12.60 17.35
CA SER A 342 -11.47 12.75 18.80
C SER A 342 -12.89 13.12 19.26
N LYS A 343 -13.83 13.35 18.32
CA LYS A 343 -15.25 13.61 18.62
C LYS A 343 -16.09 12.34 18.65
N LYS A 344 -15.51 11.21 18.29
CA LYS A 344 -16.15 9.89 18.33
C LYS A 344 -15.61 9.11 19.50
N GLU A 345 -16.51 8.46 20.22
CA GLU A 345 -16.14 7.53 21.28
C GLU A 345 -15.40 6.32 20.70
N PRO A 346 -14.38 5.80 21.42
CA PRO A 346 -13.74 4.54 21.05
C PRO A 346 -14.73 3.38 20.97
N SER A 347 -14.49 2.45 20.07
CA SER A 347 -15.15 1.16 20.10
C SER A 347 -14.65 0.34 21.28
N ILE A 348 -15.53 -0.40 21.93
CA ILE A 348 -15.15 -1.31 23.01
C ILE A 348 -15.07 -2.73 22.46
N ILE A 349 -13.91 -3.36 22.59
CA ILE A 349 -13.71 -4.76 22.21
C ILE A 349 -13.44 -5.62 23.45
N GLN A 350 -13.97 -6.85 23.48
CA GLN A 350 -13.65 -7.84 24.50
C GLN A 350 -12.31 -8.48 24.16
N PHE A 351 -11.25 -8.04 24.81
CA PHE A 351 -9.89 -8.41 24.46
C PHE A 351 -9.33 -9.54 25.33
N ARG A 352 -8.77 -10.55 24.70
CA ARG A 352 -8.11 -11.71 25.34
C ARG A 352 -6.61 -11.43 25.45
N GLY A 353 -6.17 -10.91 26.58
CA GLY A 353 -4.79 -10.57 26.84
C GLY A 353 -4.13 -11.42 27.93
N PHE A 354 -2.90 -11.08 28.27
CA PHE A 354 -2.16 -11.55 29.44
C PHE A 354 -1.78 -10.37 30.32
N LYS A 355 -1.80 -10.59 31.66
CA LYS A 355 -1.36 -9.54 32.60
C LYS A 355 0.10 -9.17 32.30
N GLY A 356 0.34 -7.89 32.00
CA GLY A 356 1.67 -7.35 31.78
C GLY A 356 2.10 -6.48 32.94
N GLU A 357 3.36 -6.60 33.37
CA GLU A 357 3.96 -5.79 34.42
C GLU A 357 5.44 -5.50 34.16
N LYS A 358 5.93 -4.37 34.67
CA LYS A 358 7.36 -4.03 34.55
C LYS A 358 8.12 -4.61 35.74
N ILE A 359 8.94 -5.62 35.49
CA ILE A 359 9.79 -6.27 36.46
C ILE A 359 11.27 -5.90 36.25
N PRO A 360 12.15 -6.02 37.26
CA PRO A 360 13.59 -5.81 37.08
C PRO A 360 14.15 -6.64 35.93
N SER A 361 14.99 -6.03 35.11
CA SER A 361 15.70 -6.75 34.03
C SER A 361 16.81 -7.62 34.63
N LYS A 362 16.95 -8.85 34.08
CA LYS A 362 18.09 -9.74 34.42
C LYS A 362 19.36 -9.43 33.61
N VAL A 363 19.25 -8.52 32.62
CA VAL A 363 20.32 -8.24 31.65
C VAL A 363 20.75 -6.77 31.70
N THR A 364 19.80 -5.86 31.91
CA THR A 364 20.06 -4.41 31.93
C THR A 364 19.80 -3.85 33.32
N ASN A 365 20.29 -2.64 33.59
CA ASN A 365 20.03 -1.94 34.86
C ASN A 365 18.59 -1.36 34.97
N GLY A 366 17.72 -1.65 34.00
CA GLY A 366 16.37 -1.12 33.92
C GLY A 366 15.29 -2.14 34.30
N LYS A 367 14.06 -1.85 33.86
CA LYS A 367 12.92 -2.74 33.97
C LYS A 367 12.56 -3.28 32.57
N ARG A 368 12.12 -4.55 32.50
CA ARG A 368 11.51 -5.14 31.29
C ARG A 368 10.01 -5.30 31.46
N LEU A 369 9.26 -5.19 30.37
CA LEU A 369 7.88 -5.63 30.32
C LEU A 369 7.86 -7.18 30.33
N PHE A 370 7.00 -7.75 31.19
CA PHE A 370 6.78 -9.18 31.30
C PHE A 370 5.29 -9.47 31.21
N TYR A 371 4.90 -10.38 30.33
CA TYR A 371 3.53 -10.86 30.18
C TYR A 371 3.41 -12.22 30.89
N ASP A 372 2.57 -12.27 31.94
CA ASP A 372 2.33 -13.48 32.71
C ASP A 372 1.28 -14.35 32.04
N LYS A 373 1.72 -15.37 31.29
CA LYS A 373 0.83 -16.29 30.60
C LYS A 373 -0.06 -17.14 31.52
N ALA A 374 0.29 -17.25 32.81
CA ALA A 374 -0.54 -17.89 33.83
C ALA A 374 -1.70 -16.99 34.30
N LYS A 375 -1.72 -15.73 33.88
CA LYS A 375 -2.76 -14.74 34.21
C LYS A 375 -3.43 -14.20 32.94
N PRO A 376 -4.15 -15.04 32.19
CA PRO A 376 -4.95 -14.58 31.06
C PRO A 376 -6.13 -13.76 31.55
N TYR A 377 -6.60 -12.82 30.72
CA TYR A 377 -7.83 -12.06 30.97
C TYR A 377 -8.69 -11.95 29.72
N LEU A 378 -9.98 -11.68 29.93
CA LEU A 378 -10.94 -11.23 28.93
C LEU A 378 -11.61 -9.98 29.50
N GLU A 379 -11.24 -8.82 28.99
CA GLU A 379 -11.71 -7.53 29.52
C GLU A 379 -12.10 -6.58 28.37
N PRO A 380 -13.01 -5.62 28.66
CA PRO A 380 -13.33 -4.56 27.70
C PRO A 380 -12.11 -3.62 27.55
N VAL A 381 -11.74 -3.32 26.30
CA VAL A 381 -10.60 -2.46 25.97
C VAL A 381 -11.03 -1.47 24.89
N GLU A 382 -10.57 -0.23 25.00
CA GLU A 382 -10.85 0.82 24.02
C GLU A 382 -10.04 0.60 22.73
N TYR A 383 -10.75 0.69 21.61
CA TYR A 383 -10.16 0.63 20.26
C TYR A 383 -10.60 1.85 19.44
N VAL A 384 -9.65 2.71 19.12
CA VAL A 384 -9.89 3.95 18.37
C VAL A 384 -9.67 3.68 16.89
N ASN A 385 -10.74 3.52 16.12
CA ASN A 385 -10.69 3.23 14.68
C ASN A 385 -11.41 4.27 13.81
N GLU A 386 -11.92 5.34 14.40
CA GLU A 386 -12.58 6.42 13.69
C GLU A 386 -11.59 7.52 13.29
N PHE A 387 -11.53 7.81 11.99
CA PHE A 387 -10.72 8.89 11.41
C PHE A 387 -11.60 9.91 10.71
N ARG A 388 -11.11 11.14 10.62
CA ARG A 388 -11.74 12.22 9.86
C ARG A 388 -10.75 12.86 8.89
N PRO A 389 -11.24 13.48 7.80
CA PRO A 389 -10.40 14.30 6.95
C PRO A 389 -9.71 15.40 7.76
N LYS A 390 -8.40 15.53 7.55
CA LYS A 390 -7.58 16.64 8.08
C LYS A 390 -7.36 17.70 7.02
N LYS A 391 -7.07 17.26 5.80
CA LYS A 391 -6.87 18.14 4.65
C LYS A 391 -7.61 17.61 3.43
N GLU A 392 -8.29 18.50 2.72
CA GLU A 392 -9.02 18.20 1.50
C GLU A 392 -8.56 19.07 0.34
N ILE A 393 -8.75 18.59 -0.87
CA ILE A 393 -8.56 19.33 -2.11
C ILE A 393 -9.90 19.51 -2.84
N ASN A 394 -10.04 20.58 -3.59
CA ASN A 394 -11.06 20.67 -4.63
C ASN A 394 -10.67 19.74 -5.79
N ILE A 395 -11.58 18.90 -6.24
CA ILE A 395 -11.33 17.97 -7.35
C ILE A 395 -11.26 18.77 -8.65
N PRO A 396 -10.12 18.80 -9.35
CA PRO A 396 -10.02 19.42 -10.65
C PRO A 396 -10.64 18.51 -11.72
N LYS A 397 -10.92 19.06 -12.90
CA LYS A 397 -11.36 18.32 -14.09
C LYS A 397 -10.24 17.41 -14.63
N ALA A 398 -9.01 17.89 -14.54
CA ALA A 398 -7.81 17.16 -14.94
C ALA A 398 -6.55 17.72 -14.25
N TYR A 399 -5.49 16.92 -14.29
CA TYR A 399 -4.13 17.38 -14.05
C TYR A 399 -3.36 17.45 -15.37
N ILE A 400 -2.39 18.38 -15.45
CA ILE A 400 -1.41 18.40 -16.52
C ILE A 400 -0.04 18.18 -15.89
N LEU A 401 0.72 17.23 -16.43
CA LEU A 401 2.11 16.95 -16.04
C LEU A 401 3.04 17.30 -17.22
N LYS A 402 4.12 18.01 -16.96
CA LYS A 402 5.14 18.27 -17.98
C LYS A 402 5.82 16.96 -18.41
N LYS A 403 5.99 16.75 -19.71
CA LYS A 403 6.50 15.51 -20.34
C LYS A 403 7.88 15.06 -19.86
N GLY A 404 8.72 15.97 -19.38
CA GLY A 404 10.05 15.65 -18.86
C GLY A 404 10.05 14.79 -17.59
N TRP A 405 8.92 14.68 -16.90
CA TRP A 405 8.80 13.92 -15.66
C TRP A 405 8.46 12.45 -15.93
N HIS A 406 9.25 11.80 -16.78
CA HIS A 406 9.02 10.44 -17.26
C HIS A 406 8.92 9.39 -16.14
N ARG A 407 9.66 9.55 -15.02
CA ARG A 407 9.55 8.65 -13.86
C ARG A 407 8.14 8.68 -13.22
N VAL A 408 7.51 9.86 -13.17
CA VAL A 408 6.12 9.99 -12.69
C VAL A 408 5.14 9.36 -13.69
N LEU A 409 5.34 9.64 -14.98
CA LEU A 409 4.52 9.06 -16.04
C LEU A 409 4.57 7.52 -16.03
N GLU A 410 5.73 6.93 -15.81
CA GLU A 410 5.89 5.48 -15.68
C GLU A 410 5.04 4.91 -14.53
N ARG A 411 5.01 5.59 -13.34
CA ARG A 411 4.16 5.14 -12.22
C ARG A 411 2.68 5.25 -12.55
N LEU A 412 2.28 6.31 -13.25
CA LEU A 412 0.89 6.44 -13.73
C LEU A 412 0.52 5.30 -14.70
N GLN A 413 1.42 4.94 -15.61
CA GLN A 413 1.24 3.84 -16.57
C GLN A 413 1.13 2.49 -15.85
N ASN A 414 2.07 2.17 -14.95
CA ASN A 414 2.06 0.95 -14.16
C ASN A 414 0.76 0.77 -13.36
N ASN A 415 0.15 1.90 -12.94
CA ASN A 415 -1.11 1.92 -12.20
C ASN A 415 -2.35 2.08 -13.10
N ASN A 416 -2.22 1.83 -14.40
CA ASN A 416 -3.31 1.87 -15.36
C ASN A 416 -4.09 3.19 -15.37
N ILE A 417 -3.41 4.30 -15.08
CA ILE A 417 -3.99 5.64 -15.13
C ILE A 417 -4.11 6.09 -16.59
N LYS A 418 -5.32 6.47 -16.98
CA LYS A 418 -5.59 6.98 -18.32
C LYS A 418 -5.09 8.42 -18.45
N TYR A 419 -4.44 8.71 -19.56
CA TYR A 419 -3.98 10.03 -19.92
C TYR A 419 -3.98 10.20 -21.45
N SER A 420 -3.82 11.45 -21.89
CA SER A 420 -3.54 11.79 -23.29
C SER A 420 -2.36 12.75 -23.37
N GLN A 421 -1.74 12.84 -24.54
CA GLN A 421 -0.66 13.81 -24.82
C GLN A 421 -1.19 14.93 -25.69
N PHE A 422 -0.76 16.17 -25.44
CA PHE A 422 -1.08 17.29 -26.33
C PHE A 422 -0.48 17.07 -27.72
N LYS A 423 -1.28 17.27 -28.75
CA LYS A 423 -0.86 17.13 -30.15
C LYS A 423 -0.14 18.38 -30.69
N SER A 424 -0.35 19.54 -30.07
CA SER A 424 0.24 20.83 -30.37
C SER A 424 0.41 21.64 -29.09
N ASP A 425 1.18 22.71 -29.15
CA ASP A 425 1.26 23.68 -28.07
C ASP A 425 -0.12 24.28 -27.79
N THR A 426 -0.46 24.39 -26.52
CA THR A 426 -1.81 24.76 -26.06
C THR A 426 -1.71 25.61 -24.80
N ILE A 427 -2.55 26.61 -24.67
CA ILE A 427 -2.64 27.46 -23.48
C ILE A 427 -3.83 27.05 -22.64
N PHE A 428 -3.62 26.85 -21.34
CA PHE A 428 -4.67 26.64 -20.35
C PHE A 428 -4.55 27.64 -19.20
N VAL A 429 -5.68 28.09 -18.68
CA VAL A 429 -5.74 28.74 -17.38
C VAL A 429 -5.80 27.62 -16.32
N VAL A 430 -4.76 27.52 -15.51
CA VAL A 430 -4.56 26.43 -14.54
C VAL A 430 -4.25 26.98 -13.17
N GLU A 431 -4.54 26.19 -12.13
CA GLU A 431 -3.99 26.41 -10.80
C GLU A 431 -2.57 25.84 -10.76
N THR A 432 -1.59 26.70 -10.52
CA THR A 432 -0.19 26.37 -10.30
C THR A 432 0.07 26.11 -8.83
N LEU A 433 1.04 25.23 -8.53
CA LEU A 433 1.40 24.83 -7.18
C LEU A 433 2.86 25.20 -6.93
N HIS A 434 3.10 26.20 -6.06
CA HIS A 434 4.46 26.58 -5.63
C HIS A 434 4.70 26.03 -4.23
N VAL A 435 5.82 25.36 -4.02
CA VAL A 435 6.24 24.88 -2.70
C VAL A 435 6.43 26.09 -1.77
N ALA A 436 5.66 26.11 -0.67
CA ALA A 436 5.72 27.18 0.31
C ALA A 436 6.58 26.79 1.52
N ASP A 437 6.42 25.57 2.01
CA ASP A 437 7.17 25.00 3.13
C ASP A 437 7.11 23.47 3.11
N TYR A 438 8.13 22.83 3.65
CA TYR A 438 8.20 21.38 3.85
C TYR A 438 9.28 21.04 4.88
N LYS A 439 9.17 19.88 5.47
CA LYS A 439 10.23 19.29 6.30
C LYS A 439 10.78 18.05 5.62
N THR A 440 12.04 17.72 5.91
CA THR A 440 12.71 16.54 5.37
C THR A 440 13.24 15.68 6.52
N ARG A 441 13.12 14.36 6.42
CA ARG A 441 13.76 13.44 7.38
C ARG A 441 15.26 13.59 7.33
N LYS A 442 15.89 13.54 8.52
CA LYS A 442 17.37 13.65 8.64
C LYS A 442 18.10 12.36 8.27
N THR A 443 17.42 11.23 8.29
CA THR A 443 17.95 9.91 7.95
C THR A 443 17.21 9.33 6.75
N ALA A 444 17.91 8.55 5.94
CA ALA A 444 17.30 7.86 4.80
C ALA A 444 16.18 6.91 5.28
N TYR A 445 15.12 6.85 4.50
CA TYR A 445 13.99 5.95 4.69
C TYR A 445 13.58 5.39 3.34
N GLU A 446 13.75 4.08 3.17
CA GLU A 446 13.43 3.37 1.91
C GLU A 446 14.03 4.07 0.67
N GLY A 447 15.32 4.39 0.77
CA GLY A 447 16.08 5.02 -0.31
C GLY A 447 15.85 6.52 -0.52
N HIS A 448 15.06 7.17 0.34
CA HIS A 448 14.68 8.58 0.23
C HIS A 448 14.92 9.36 1.53
N TYR A 449 15.15 10.66 1.42
CA TYR A 449 15.00 11.63 2.51
C TYR A 449 13.60 12.22 2.44
N LEU A 450 12.62 11.45 2.89
CA LEU A 450 11.19 11.72 2.75
C LEU A 450 10.79 13.10 3.25
N HIS A 451 10.07 13.88 2.44
CA HIS A 451 9.44 15.12 2.85
C HIS A 451 8.14 14.87 3.61
N TYR A 452 7.76 15.81 4.44
CA TYR A 452 6.51 15.77 5.21
C TYR A 452 6.10 17.19 5.64
N ASN A 453 4.86 17.36 6.09
CA ASN A 453 4.26 18.66 6.44
C ASN A 453 4.38 19.68 5.29
N THR A 454 4.26 19.19 4.08
CA THR A 454 4.33 20.01 2.87
C THR A 454 3.15 20.97 2.78
N SER A 455 3.42 22.20 2.37
CA SER A 455 2.41 23.20 2.03
C SER A 455 2.74 23.89 0.71
N VAL A 456 1.71 24.32 -0.01
CA VAL A 456 1.85 24.99 -1.30
C VAL A 456 1.06 26.30 -1.35
N LYS A 457 1.59 27.27 -2.12
CA LYS A 457 0.84 28.43 -2.59
C LYS A 457 0.18 28.06 -3.92
N LYS A 458 -1.06 28.51 -4.08
CA LYS A 458 -1.90 28.22 -5.25
C LYS A 458 -2.21 29.52 -5.96
N GLU A 459 -2.00 29.55 -7.27
CA GLU A 459 -2.27 30.73 -8.09
C GLU A 459 -2.86 30.29 -9.43
N PHE A 460 -3.80 31.07 -9.97
CA PHE A 460 -4.30 30.83 -11.31
C PHE A 460 -3.51 31.65 -12.32
N SER A 461 -3.00 30.98 -13.35
CA SER A 461 -2.26 31.64 -14.43
C SER A 461 -2.50 30.97 -15.79
N ALA A 462 -2.34 31.72 -16.86
CA ALA A 462 -2.28 31.17 -18.21
C ALA A 462 -0.88 30.56 -18.43
N VAL A 463 -0.85 29.26 -18.71
CA VAL A 463 0.39 28.49 -18.93
C VAL A 463 0.36 27.85 -20.30
N THR A 464 1.46 27.99 -21.04
CA THR A 464 1.67 27.27 -22.30
C THR A 464 2.19 25.87 -22.01
N PHE A 465 1.49 24.88 -22.52
CA PHE A 465 1.87 23.48 -22.50
C PHE A 465 2.34 23.07 -23.90
N SER A 466 3.46 22.37 -23.94
CA SER A 466 4.05 21.97 -25.22
C SER A 466 3.45 20.67 -25.73
N LYS A 467 3.55 20.44 -27.03
CA LYS A 467 3.28 19.12 -27.63
C LYS A 467 3.98 18.02 -26.85
N GLY A 468 3.21 16.99 -26.45
CA GLY A 468 3.69 15.85 -25.67
C GLY A 468 3.52 16.00 -24.15
N ASP A 469 3.17 17.17 -23.62
CA ASP A 469 2.77 17.30 -22.22
C ASP A 469 1.51 16.45 -21.94
N ILE A 470 1.35 15.98 -20.71
CA ILE A 470 0.45 14.89 -20.33
C ILE A 470 -0.82 15.47 -19.69
N TYR A 471 -1.98 15.17 -20.28
CA TYR A 471 -3.29 15.52 -19.73
C TYR A 471 -3.92 14.28 -19.05
N ILE A 472 -4.24 14.37 -17.78
CA ILE A 472 -4.73 13.28 -16.91
C ILE A 472 -6.14 13.63 -16.43
N PRO A 473 -7.22 13.12 -17.06
CA PRO A 473 -8.58 13.40 -16.64
C PRO A 473 -8.88 12.75 -15.28
N THR A 474 -9.65 13.43 -14.42
CA THR A 474 -10.05 12.87 -13.11
C THR A 474 -11.26 11.96 -13.18
N ASN A 475 -12.01 11.97 -14.28
CA ASN A 475 -13.14 11.06 -14.51
C ASN A 475 -12.64 9.66 -14.92
N GLN A 476 -12.04 8.94 -13.97
CA GLN A 476 -11.50 7.58 -14.19
C GLN A 476 -11.46 6.74 -12.91
N LYS A 477 -11.37 5.42 -13.06
CA LYS A 477 -11.38 4.46 -11.94
C LYS A 477 -10.23 4.67 -10.95
N GLY A 478 -9.01 4.94 -11.43
CA GLY A 478 -7.80 5.15 -10.62
C GLY A 478 -7.63 6.56 -10.07
N VAL A 479 -8.68 7.38 -10.03
CA VAL A 479 -8.59 8.79 -9.66
C VAL A 479 -8.02 9.06 -8.26
N ARG A 480 -8.26 8.16 -7.29
CA ARG A 480 -7.67 8.27 -5.94
C ARG A 480 -6.15 8.20 -6.00
N TYR A 481 -5.58 7.31 -6.84
CA TYR A 481 -4.13 7.25 -7.04
C TYR A 481 -3.60 8.58 -7.57
N VAL A 482 -4.30 9.18 -8.53
CA VAL A 482 -3.91 10.49 -9.08
C VAL A 482 -3.90 11.56 -7.99
N PHE A 483 -4.94 11.62 -7.13
CA PHE A 483 -5.02 12.60 -6.06
C PHE A 483 -3.92 12.39 -5.01
N GLU A 484 -3.73 11.16 -4.55
CA GLU A 484 -2.78 10.88 -3.45
C GLU A 484 -1.31 10.87 -3.89
N THR A 485 -1.04 10.92 -5.21
CA THR A 485 0.34 10.98 -5.72
C THR A 485 0.72 12.34 -6.31
N LEU A 486 -0.21 13.03 -6.99
CA LEU A 486 0.07 14.31 -7.64
C LEU A 486 -0.17 15.53 -6.74
N GLU A 487 -1.02 15.42 -5.70
CA GLU A 487 -1.18 16.48 -4.72
C GLU A 487 0.00 16.49 -3.75
N PRO A 488 0.84 17.53 -3.74
CA PRO A 488 2.10 17.52 -2.98
C PRO A 488 1.92 17.43 -1.48
N GLU A 489 0.77 17.83 -0.99
CA GLU A 489 0.41 17.83 0.43
C GLU A 489 -0.17 16.48 0.91
N ALA A 490 -0.38 15.51 0.01
CA ALA A 490 -0.78 14.15 0.37
C ALA A 490 0.37 13.39 1.04
N THR A 491 0.05 12.49 1.96
CA THR A 491 1.03 11.79 2.79
C THR A 491 2.11 11.08 1.98
N ASP A 492 1.71 10.39 0.91
CA ASP A 492 2.59 9.60 0.04
C ASP A 492 2.70 10.18 -1.38
N SER A 493 2.63 11.51 -1.49
CA SER A 493 2.78 12.20 -2.77
C SER A 493 4.16 11.96 -3.40
N PHE A 494 4.23 12.07 -4.72
CA PHE A 494 5.51 12.04 -5.42
C PHE A 494 6.45 13.18 -5.00
N PHE A 495 5.92 14.33 -4.56
CA PHE A 495 6.76 15.36 -3.96
C PHE A 495 7.38 14.87 -2.66
N ASN A 496 6.59 14.32 -1.74
CA ASN A 496 7.10 13.81 -0.46
C ASN A 496 8.10 12.66 -0.65
N TRP A 497 8.00 11.90 -1.74
CA TRP A 497 8.95 10.87 -2.14
C TRP A 497 10.09 11.37 -3.05
N ASN A 498 10.40 12.67 -3.03
CA ASN A 498 11.55 13.29 -3.70
C ASN A 498 11.55 13.18 -5.24
N PHE A 499 10.43 12.91 -5.89
CA PHE A 499 10.38 12.83 -7.35
C PHE A 499 10.56 14.19 -8.02
N PHE A 500 10.30 15.30 -7.30
CA PHE A 500 10.32 16.66 -7.83
C PHE A 500 11.42 17.55 -7.24
N ASP A 501 12.38 17.00 -6.49
CA ASP A 501 13.37 17.77 -5.72
C ASP A 501 14.21 18.75 -6.55
N THR A 502 14.36 18.50 -7.85
CA THR A 502 15.09 19.42 -8.73
C THR A 502 14.44 20.80 -8.83
N VAL A 503 13.13 20.95 -8.51
CA VAL A 503 12.46 22.26 -8.50
C VAL A 503 12.81 23.10 -7.25
N LEU A 504 13.36 22.46 -6.22
CA LEU A 504 13.74 23.10 -4.95
C LEU A 504 15.05 23.87 -5.06
N GLN A 505 15.79 23.66 -6.14
CA GLN A 505 17.06 24.32 -6.38
C GLN A 505 16.89 25.45 -7.39
N GLN A 506 17.24 26.67 -6.98
CA GLN A 506 17.42 27.80 -7.89
C GLN A 506 18.62 27.53 -8.80
N LYS A 507 18.49 27.75 -10.12
CA LYS A 507 19.52 27.45 -11.11
C LYS A 507 20.36 28.67 -11.47
N GLU A 508 19.69 29.81 -11.61
CA GLU A 508 20.34 31.08 -11.96
C GLU A 508 20.38 32.03 -10.76
N GLY A 509 21.33 32.92 -10.75
CA GLY A 509 21.53 33.90 -9.71
C GLY A 509 22.08 35.20 -10.24
N TYR A 510 22.75 35.97 -9.38
CA TYR A 510 23.34 37.26 -9.72
C TYR A 510 24.66 37.49 -8.97
N SER A 511 25.53 38.32 -9.58
CA SER A 511 26.69 38.88 -8.89
C SER A 511 26.29 40.17 -8.19
N SER A 512 26.47 40.24 -6.86
CA SER A 512 25.97 41.36 -6.04
C SER A 512 26.42 42.72 -6.54
N TYR A 513 27.69 42.86 -6.92
CA TYR A 513 28.27 44.16 -7.37
C TYR A 513 27.68 44.66 -8.70
N VAL A 514 27.18 43.75 -9.55
CA VAL A 514 26.51 44.13 -10.82
C VAL A 514 25.04 44.37 -10.60
N PHE A 515 24.40 43.53 -9.77
CA PHE A 515 22.96 43.58 -9.51
C PHE A 515 22.54 44.79 -8.67
N GLU A 516 23.48 45.42 -7.94
CA GLU A 516 23.22 46.59 -7.12
C GLU A 516 22.58 47.73 -7.95
N ASP A 517 23.17 48.05 -9.09
CA ASP A 517 22.66 49.12 -9.99
C ASP A 517 21.31 48.74 -10.58
N VAL A 518 21.12 47.44 -10.93
CA VAL A 518 19.85 46.92 -11.44
C VAL A 518 18.76 46.95 -10.35
N ALA A 519 19.11 46.62 -9.13
CA ALA A 519 18.18 46.66 -7.99
C ALA A 519 17.74 48.09 -7.68
N GLU A 520 18.63 49.05 -7.73
CA GLU A 520 18.32 50.48 -7.60
C GLU A 520 17.29 50.91 -8.65
N GLN A 521 17.51 50.54 -9.92
CA GLN A 521 16.59 50.87 -11.00
C GLN A 521 15.22 50.22 -10.79
N ILE A 522 15.19 48.93 -10.42
CA ILE A 522 13.93 48.23 -10.13
C ILE A 522 13.12 48.96 -9.04
N LEU A 523 13.78 49.41 -7.95
CA LEU A 523 13.11 50.13 -6.88
C LEU A 523 12.64 51.55 -7.32
N LYS A 524 13.35 52.20 -8.21
CA LYS A 524 12.94 53.47 -8.80
C LYS A 524 11.71 53.31 -9.70
N GLU A 525 11.66 52.27 -10.51
CA GLU A 525 10.58 52.01 -11.45
C GLU A 525 9.35 51.39 -10.81
N ASN A 526 9.49 50.68 -9.67
CA ASN A 526 8.40 50.01 -8.97
C ASN A 526 8.20 50.59 -7.56
N SER A 527 7.40 51.65 -7.46
CA SER A 527 7.10 52.35 -6.21
C SER A 527 6.47 51.44 -5.13
N SER A 528 5.61 50.47 -5.55
CA SER A 528 5.00 49.50 -4.65
C SER A 528 6.06 48.57 -4.04
N LEU A 529 6.97 48.03 -4.83
CA LEU A 529 8.06 47.18 -4.33
C LEU A 529 8.99 47.97 -3.42
N ASN A 530 9.30 49.23 -3.77
CA ASN A 530 10.13 50.12 -2.97
C ASN A 530 9.49 50.36 -1.57
N SER A 531 8.17 50.62 -1.50
CA SER A 531 7.46 50.76 -0.23
C SER A 531 7.61 49.50 0.63
N ILE A 532 7.28 48.34 0.07
CA ILE A 532 7.37 47.06 0.80
C ILE A 532 8.81 46.76 1.26
N PHE A 533 9.81 47.11 0.43
CA PHE A 533 11.22 46.97 0.77
C PHE A 533 11.59 47.85 1.96
N ARG A 534 11.21 49.14 1.93
CA ARG A 534 11.46 50.09 3.04
C ARG A 534 10.75 49.69 4.33
N ASP A 535 9.50 49.29 4.26
CA ASP A 535 8.73 48.82 5.43
C ASP A 535 9.44 47.63 6.07
N LYS A 536 9.95 46.68 5.24
CA LYS A 536 10.72 45.53 5.73
C LYS A 536 12.07 45.96 6.34
N MET A 537 12.75 46.93 5.76
CA MET A 537 14.00 47.50 6.32
C MET A 537 13.76 48.08 7.72
N ILE A 538 12.60 48.69 7.98
CA ILE A 538 12.24 49.31 9.26
C ILE A 538 11.80 48.23 10.27
N SER A 539 10.98 47.28 9.84
CA SER A 539 10.34 46.32 10.73
C SER A 539 11.21 45.11 11.08
N ASP A 540 12.20 44.76 10.26
CA ASP A 540 13.04 43.57 10.41
C ASP A 540 14.52 43.95 10.58
N LYS A 541 14.96 44.01 11.84
CA LYS A 541 16.33 44.42 12.21
C LYS A 541 17.44 43.52 11.64
N GLU A 542 17.17 42.24 11.48
CA GLU A 542 18.13 41.28 10.87
C GLU A 542 18.24 41.52 9.36
N PHE A 543 17.10 41.71 8.70
CA PHE A 543 17.06 42.04 7.30
C PHE A 543 17.78 43.38 7.01
N SER A 544 17.58 44.41 7.85
CA SER A 544 18.20 45.73 7.67
C SER A 544 19.72 45.72 7.77
N LYS A 545 20.31 44.68 8.38
CA LYS A 545 21.77 44.52 8.53
C LYS A 545 22.37 43.51 7.52
N ASN A 546 21.54 42.93 6.64
CA ASN A 546 21.98 41.87 5.74
C ASN A 546 21.84 42.31 4.26
N PRO A 547 22.86 42.92 3.66
CA PRO A 547 22.83 43.39 2.26
C PRO A 547 22.47 42.27 1.26
N ARG A 548 22.95 41.05 1.50
CA ARG A 548 22.63 39.92 0.62
C ARG A 548 21.14 39.58 0.64
N ALA A 549 20.53 39.54 1.83
CA ALA A 549 19.10 39.32 1.96
C ALA A 549 18.24 40.42 1.32
N GLN A 550 18.77 41.69 1.34
CA GLN A 550 18.12 42.83 0.72
C GLN A 550 18.11 42.70 -0.80
N LEU A 551 19.25 42.38 -1.40
CA LEU A 551 19.35 42.14 -2.84
C LEU A 551 18.55 40.91 -3.27
N ASP A 552 18.58 39.82 -2.50
CA ASP A 552 17.75 38.63 -2.76
C ASP A 552 16.26 38.97 -2.71
N PHE A 553 15.83 39.85 -1.81
CA PHE A 553 14.43 40.28 -1.72
C PHE A 553 13.97 40.98 -3.01
N ILE A 554 14.82 41.87 -3.57
CA ILE A 554 14.53 42.58 -4.80
C ILE A 554 14.60 41.61 -5.99
N TYR A 555 15.67 40.81 -6.07
CA TYR A 555 15.87 39.81 -7.12
C TYR A 555 14.69 38.88 -7.27
N LYS A 556 14.24 38.28 -6.15
CA LYS A 556 13.09 37.33 -6.12
C LYS A 556 11.75 37.96 -6.50
N ARG A 557 11.67 39.30 -6.60
CA ARG A 557 10.48 40.04 -7.03
C ARG A 557 10.65 40.75 -8.37
N SER A 558 11.79 40.50 -9.02
CA SER A 558 12.12 41.04 -10.33
C SER A 558 11.79 40.06 -11.46
N LEU A 559 11.90 40.53 -12.69
CA LEU A 559 11.78 39.72 -13.90
C LEU A 559 12.95 38.75 -14.09
N TYR A 560 14.04 38.95 -13.37
CA TYR A 560 15.25 38.11 -13.44
C TYR A 560 15.13 36.82 -12.62
N TYR A 561 14.18 36.77 -11.70
CA TYR A 561 13.98 35.56 -10.90
C TYR A 561 13.33 34.45 -11.73
N GLU A 562 13.92 33.25 -11.68
CA GLU A 562 13.46 32.10 -12.43
C GLU A 562 12.08 31.60 -11.93
N LYS A 563 11.09 31.64 -12.80
CA LYS A 563 9.72 31.24 -12.49
C LYS A 563 9.58 29.73 -12.18
N ALA A 564 10.56 28.94 -12.59
CA ALA A 564 10.56 27.48 -12.36
C ALA A 564 11.00 27.09 -10.93
N HIS A 565 11.67 27.98 -10.19
CA HIS A 565 12.07 27.70 -8.81
C HIS A 565 10.84 27.52 -7.90
N LEU A 566 10.79 26.40 -7.17
CA LEU A 566 9.69 26.00 -6.31
C LEU A 566 8.35 25.73 -7.03
N LEU A 567 8.29 25.85 -8.35
CA LEU A 567 7.08 25.54 -9.13
C LEU A 567 7.01 24.04 -9.43
N LEU A 568 6.00 23.38 -8.92
CA LEU A 568 5.76 21.97 -9.20
C LEU A 568 5.31 21.79 -10.65
N PRO A 569 5.75 20.71 -11.33
CA PRO A 569 5.43 20.47 -12.74
C PRO A 569 4.03 19.84 -12.94
N VAL A 570 3.19 19.96 -11.95
CA VAL A 570 1.79 19.45 -11.90
C VAL A 570 0.84 20.63 -11.80
N TYR A 571 -0.11 20.70 -12.72
CA TYR A 571 -1.03 21.80 -12.86
C TYR A 571 -2.48 21.29 -12.80
N LYS A 572 -3.40 22.06 -12.24
CA LYS A 572 -4.80 21.66 -12.09
C LYS A 572 -5.71 22.45 -13.01
N VAL A 573 -6.56 21.74 -13.74
CA VAL A 573 -7.55 22.30 -14.68
C VAL A 573 -8.93 22.17 -14.07
N TYR A 574 -9.67 23.30 -13.93
CA TYR A 574 -11.04 23.29 -13.37
C TYR A 574 -12.11 23.57 -14.42
N LYS A 575 -11.80 24.27 -15.51
CA LYS A 575 -12.76 24.66 -16.57
C LYS A 575 -12.51 23.94 -17.88
#